data_a293ba7d14781c9b9a2fa7a1d193b469
#
_entry.id   a293ba7d14781c9b9a2fa7a1d193b469
#
_cell.length_a   1.000
_cell.length_b   1.000
_cell.length_c   1.000
_cell.angle_alpha   90.00
_cell.angle_beta   90.00
_cell.angle_gamma   90.00
#
_symmetry.space_group_name_H-M   'P 1'
#
loop_
_entity.id
_entity.type
_entity.pdbx_description
1 polymer ?
#
loop_
_entity_poly.entity_id
_entity_poly.type
_entity_poly.pdbx_seq_one_letter_code
_entity_poly.pdbx_strand_id
1 'polypeptide(L)'
;MLNIGLSSYFGKPEAFEEVIDLLIQELETAVAGAKDLQRVIPLVWGYGTGQEFGIYEAIDQAGGALLGLRGVPLKKYREDLPPVEALVTYIYDNHAAGAGTYMRELIENQIEKIKARGLLLYGYIGCSFSSVDKELFREYFRQKGIPSISLEGSYQVGPPTGQVQTRIKAFIEMLA
;
A
#
# COMPACT_ATOMS: atom_id res chain seq x y z
N MET A 1 -7.46 0.79 8.09
CA MET A 1 -6.00 0.93 8.20
C MET A 1 -5.70 2.35 8.67
N LEU A 2 -5.30 2.53 9.92
CA LEU A 2 -4.88 3.84 10.42
C LEU A 2 -3.63 4.29 9.65
N ASN A 3 -3.61 5.53 9.22
CA ASN A 3 -2.43 6.11 8.59
C ASN A 3 -1.41 6.49 9.68
N ILE A 4 -0.85 5.46 10.29
CA ILE A 4 0.09 5.56 11.41
C ILE A 4 1.30 6.43 11.04
N GLY A 5 1.69 6.43 9.76
CA GLY A 5 2.81 7.23 9.29
C GLY A 5 2.64 8.74 9.42
N LEU A 6 1.41 9.26 9.39
CA LEU A 6 1.17 10.70 9.56
C LEU A 6 1.19 11.15 11.02
N SER A 7 0.84 10.26 11.94
CA SER A 7 0.82 10.60 13.37
C SER A 7 2.21 10.86 13.94
N SER A 8 3.25 10.25 13.37
CA SER A 8 4.63 10.45 13.80
C SER A 8 5.16 11.88 13.57
N TYR A 9 4.52 12.66 12.69
CA TYR A 9 4.93 14.03 12.40
C TYR A 9 4.32 15.08 13.34
N PHE A 10 3.27 14.73 14.08
CA PHE A 10 2.47 15.70 14.85
C PHE A 10 2.51 15.50 16.36
N GLY A 11 3.27 14.53 16.85
CA GLY A 11 3.31 14.18 18.26
C GLY A 11 4.73 14.08 18.83
N LYS A 12 4.80 13.79 20.10
CA LYS A 12 6.06 13.42 20.75
C LYS A 12 6.43 12.00 20.30
N PRO A 13 7.65 11.74 19.84
CA PRO A 13 8.07 10.43 19.36
C PRO A 13 7.84 9.32 20.39
N GLU A 14 8.08 9.61 21.67
CA GLU A 14 7.93 8.66 22.77
C GLU A 14 6.47 8.20 22.94
N ALA A 15 5.52 9.16 22.86
CA ALA A 15 4.09 8.83 22.93
C ALA A 15 3.62 8.02 21.72
N PHE A 16 4.25 8.23 20.57
CA PHE A 16 3.97 7.45 19.38
C PHE A 16 4.52 6.01 19.51
N GLU A 17 5.73 5.85 20.05
CA GLU A 17 6.30 4.54 20.36
C GLU A 17 5.42 3.72 21.28
N GLU A 18 4.93 4.31 22.39
CA GLU A 18 4.01 3.64 23.31
C GLU A 18 2.75 3.11 22.62
N VAL A 19 2.16 3.90 21.73
CA VAL A 19 0.95 3.48 20.98
C VAL A 19 1.27 2.34 20.00
N ILE A 20 2.42 2.38 19.34
CA ILE A 20 2.84 1.31 18.44
C ILE A 20 3.11 0.02 19.20
N ASP A 21 3.77 0.09 20.35
CA ASP A 21 4.06 -1.08 21.18
C ASP A 21 2.78 -1.75 21.69
N LEU A 22 1.80 -0.95 22.13
CA LEU A 22 0.48 -1.47 22.51
C LEU A 22 -0.22 -2.14 21.33
N LEU A 23 -0.20 -1.53 20.15
CA LEU A 23 -0.80 -2.10 18.93
C LEU A 23 -0.13 -3.42 18.54
N ILE A 24 1.20 -3.50 18.65
CA ILE A 24 1.93 -4.75 18.36
C ILE A 24 1.49 -5.84 19.33
N GLN A 25 1.40 -5.57 20.64
CA GLN A 25 0.95 -6.54 21.63
C GLN A 25 -0.48 -7.02 21.38
N GLU A 26 -1.39 -6.11 21.03
CA GLU A 26 -2.77 -6.46 20.66
C GLU A 26 -2.81 -7.36 19.43
N LEU A 27 -2.03 -7.03 18.39
CA LEU A 27 -1.95 -7.83 17.17
C LEU A 27 -1.35 -9.21 17.43
N GLU A 28 -0.28 -9.32 18.21
CA GLU A 28 0.33 -10.59 18.59
C GLU A 28 -0.66 -11.47 19.35
N THR A 29 -1.43 -10.89 20.27
CA THR A 29 -2.47 -11.59 21.01
C THR A 29 -3.60 -12.06 20.09
N ALA A 30 -4.04 -11.21 19.18
CA ALA A 30 -5.07 -11.54 18.21
C ALA A 30 -4.63 -12.67 17.25
N VAL A 31 -3.37 -12.63 16.79
CA VAL A 31 -2.80 -13.67 15.93
C VAL A 31 -2.69 -15.00 16.66
N ALA A 32 -2.25 -14.98 17.92
CA ALA A 32 -2.16 -16.20 18.74
C ALA A 32 -3.52 -16.87 19.00
N GLY A 33 -4.60 -16.07 19.04
CA GLY A 33 -5.99 -16.57 19.20
C GLY A 33 -6.71 -16.86 17.88
N ALA A 34 -6.12 -16.52 16.74
CA ALA A 34 -6.76 -16.67 15.43
C ALA A 34 -6.89 -18.16 15.06
N LYS A 35 -8.11 -18.58 14.80
CA LYS A 35 -8.39 -19.84 14.09
C LYS A 35 -8.13 -19.61 12.59
N ASP A 36 -7.93 -20.70 11.84
CA ASP A 36 -7.66 -20.64 10.40
C ASP A 36 -8.47 -19.55 9.69
N LEU A 37 -7.76 -18.58 9.13
CA LEU A 37 -8.37 -17.49 8.39
C LEU A 37 -9.11 -18.08 7.18
N GLN A 38 -10.29 -17.56 6.90
CA GLN A 38 -11.00 -17.86 5.66
C GLN A 38 -10.08 -17.66 4.46
N ARG A 39 -10.26 -18.46 3.42
CA ARG A 39 -9.55 -18.28 2.15
C ARG A 39 -9.88 -16.90 1.60
N VAL A 40 -8.93 -15.98 1.73
CA VAL A 40 -9.01 -14.65 1.14
C VAL A 40 -8.08 -14.55 -0.06
N ILE A 41 -8.38 -13.66 -0.98
CA ILE A 41 -7.52 -13.36 -2.12
C ILE A 41 -6.49 -12.31 -1.70
N PRO A 42 -5.20 -12.67 -1.55
CA PRO A 42 -4.17 -11.72 -1.12
C PRO A 42 -3.85 -10.71 -2.22
N LEU A 43 -3.89 -9.43 -1.88
CA LEU A 43 -3.69 -8.31 -2.78
C LEU A 43 -2.57 -7.39 -2.28
N VAL A 44 -1.89 -6.74 -3.22
CA VAL A 44 -0.95 -5.65 -2.95
C VAL A 44 -1.53 -4.33 -3.46
N TRP A 45 -1.37 -3.28 -2.68
CA TRP A 45 -1.60 -1.91 -3.11
C TRP A 45 -0.29 -1.34 -3.66
N GLY A 46 -0.18 -1.25 -4.97
CA GLY A 46 1.08 -0.95 -5.63
C GLY A 46 1.37 0.52 -5.85
N TYR A 47 0.32 1.36 -5.97
CA TYR A 47 0.52 2.76 -6.31
C TYR A 47 -0.58 3.67 -5.74
N GLY A 48 -0.21 4.90 -5.40
CA GLY A 48 -1.12 5.89 -4.83
C GLY A 48 -1.48 5.62 -3.37
N THR A 49 -2.27 6.50 -2.80
CA THR A 49 -2.85 6.35 -1.46
C THR A 49 -4.35 6.59 -1.59
N GLY A 50 -5.16 5.60 -1.26
CA GLY A 50 -6.60 5.78 -1.24
C GLY A 50 -7.03 6.61 -0.01
N GLN A 51 -7.71 7.72 -0.24
CA GLN A 51 -8.40 8.47 0.83
C GLN A 51 -9.87 8.06 0.95
N GLU A 52 -10.36 7.33 -0.03
CA GLU A 52 -11.69 6.75 0.00
C GLU A 52 -11.66 5.47 0.86
N PHE A 53 -11.82 5.60 2.16
CA PHE A 53 -11.70 4.47 3.11
C PHE A 53 -12.63 3.29 2.79
N GLY A 54 -13.76 3.53 2.15
CA GLY A 54 -14.67 2.48 1.69
C GLY A 54 -14.09 1.54 0.63
N ILE A 55 -12.94 1.86 0.01
CA ILE A 55 -12.24 0.93 -0.89
C ILE A 55 -11.75 -0.31 -0.13
N TYR A 56 -11.23 -0.14 1.07
CA TYR A 56 -10.77 -1.25 1.90
C TYR A 56 -11.93 -2.17 2.28
N GLU A 57 -13.05 -1.58 2.66
CA GLU A 57 -14.30 -2.31 2.95
C GLU A 57 -14.83 -3.04 1.72
N ALA A 58 -14.79 -2.42 0.54
CA ALA A 58 -15.21 -3.05 -0.71
C ALA A 58 -14.32 -4.25 -1.09
N ILE A 59 -13.02 -4.18 -0.79
CA ILE A 59 -12.09 -5.30 -0.98
C ILE A 59 -12.46 -6.46 -0.06
N ASP A 60 -12.64 -6.18 1.23
CA ASP A 60 -12.98 -7.20 2.24
C ASP A 60 -14.32 -7.86 1.93
N GLN A 61 -15.34 -7.09 1.58
CA GLN A 61 -16.67 -7.60 1.20
C GLN A 61 -16.66 -8.48 -0.06
N ALA A 62 -15.70 -8.24 -0.96
CA ALA A 62 -15.50 -9.05 -2.15
C ALA A 62 -14.66 -10.32 -1.91
N GLY A 63 -14.19 -10.55 -0.69
CA GLY A 63 -13.35 -11.70 -0.34
C GLY A 63 -11.86 -11.50 -0.62
N GLY A 64 -11.44 -10.28 -0.86
CA GLY A 64 -10.02 -9.90 -0.95
C GLY A 64 -9.43 -9.54 0.41
N ALA A 65 -8.12 -9.59 0.52
CA ALA A 65 -7.39 -9.07 1.66
C ALA A 65 -6.19 -8.25 1.19
N LEU A 66 -6.14 -7.00 1.58
CA LEU A 66 -5.01 -6.14 1.28
C LEU A 66 -3.90 -6.39 2.30
N LEU A 67 -2.95 -7.26 1.96
CA LEU A 67 -1.88 -7.72 2.85
C LEU A 67 -0.56 -6.98 2.63
N GLY A 68 -0.41 -6.25 1.54
CA GLY A 68 0.78 -5.47 1.22
C GLY A 68 0.42 -4.10 0.68
N LEU A 69 1.09 -3.10 1.24
CA LEU A 69 1.24 -1.80 0.60
C LEU A 69 2.58 -1.81 -0.13
N ARG A 70 2.73 -0.99 -1.18
CA ARG A 70 4.07 -0.76 -1.71
C ARG A 70 4.98 -0.42 -0.54
N GLY A 71 5.84 -1.36 -0.18
CA GLY A 71 6.72 -1.18 0.96
C GLY A 71 7.73 -0.10 0.62
N VAL A 72 7.67 1.01 1.32
CA VAL A 72 8.85 1.86 1.43
C VAL A 72 9.67 1.22 2.55
N PRO A 73 10.85 0.67 2.27
CA PRO A 73 11.74 0.33 3.36
C PRO A 73 12.02 1.64 4.08
N LEU A 74 11.52 1.77 5.30
CA LEU A 74 11.95 2.83 6.19
C LEU A 74 13.42 2.54 6.50
N LYS A 75 14.31 3.05 5.68
CA LYS A 75 15.73 3.00 6.00
C LYS A 75 15.95 3.98 7.15
N LYS A 76 16.68 3.50 8.17
CA LYS A 76 17.07 4.35 9.29
C LYS A 76 17.89 5.51 8.76
N TYR A 77 17.65 6.68 9.33
CA TYR A 77 18.52 7.83 9.11
C TYR A 77 19.96 7.47 9.49
N ARG A 78 20.91 7.76 8.63
CA ARG A 78 22.32 7.41 8.78
C ARG A 78 23.03 8.43 9.67
N GLU A 79 22.92 8.28 11.00
CA GLU A 79 23.57 9.16 11.98
C GLU A 79 25.11 9.06 11.96
N ASP A 80 25.65 8.03 11.34
CA ASP A 80 27.08 7.81 11.11
C ASP A 80 27.66 8.66 9.96
N LEU A 81 26.82 9.33 9.17
CA LEU A 81 27.22 10.20 8.08
C LEU A 81 27.16 11.68 8.49
N PRO A 82 27.93 12.57 7.80
CA PRO A 82 27.74 13.99 7.94
C PRO A 82 26.28 14.40 7.68
N PRO A 83 25.72 15.40 8.40
CA PRO A 83 24.28 15.70 8.38
C PRO A 83 23.68 15.90 6.99
N VAL A 84 24.40 16.59 6.10
CA VAL A 84 23.93 16.83 4.73
C VAL A 84 23.91 15.53 3.91
N GLU A 85 24.93 14.70 4.05
CA GLU A 85 25.05 13.42 3.36
C GLU A 85 23.99 12.43 3.88
N ALA A 86 23.77 12.39 5.19
CA ALA A 86 22.71 11.60 5.82
C ALA A 86 21.32 12.00 5.29
N LEU A 87 21.05 13.31 5.19
CA LEU A 87 19.79 13.82 4.67
C LEU A 87 19.60 13.49 3.18
N VAL A 88 20.64 13.68 2.37
CA VAL A 88 20.59 13.34 0.94
C VAL A 88 20.33 11.84 0.75
N THR A 89 21.05 11.00 1.48
CA THR A 89 20.86 9.54 1.45
C THR A 89 19.43 9.16 1.86
N TYR A 90 18.90 9.76 2.93
CA TYR A 90 17.55 9.52 3.39
C TYR A 90 16.49 9.92 2.35
N ILE A 91 16.67 11.07 1.67
CA ILE A 91 15.77 11.53 0.62
C ILE A 91 15.83 10.60 -0.60
N TYR A 92 17.02 10.17 -1.02
CA TYR A 92 17.18 9.25 -2.15
C TYR A 92 16.63 7.86 -1.87
N ASP A 93 16.73 7.41 -0.64
CA ASP A 93 16.15 6.14 -0.21
C ASP A 93 14.63 6.21 -0.03
N ASN A 94 14.06 7.43 -0.09
CA ASN A 94 12.62 7.62 -0.05
C ASN A 94 12.01 7.32 -1.43
N HIS A 95 10.90 6.58 -1.44
CA HIS A 95 10.19 6.20 -2.65
C HIS A 95 9.75 7.36 -3.55
N ALA A 96 9.52 8.54 -2.98
CA ALA A 96 9.09 9.71 -3.75
C ALA A 96 10.20 10.30 -4.62
N ALA A 97 11.46 10.03 -4.30
CA ALA A 97 12.63 10.50 -5.03
C ALA A 97 13.23 9.44 -5.96
N GLY A 98 12.82 8.18 -5.80
CA GLY A 98 13.36 7.06 -6.57
C GLY A 98 12.83 6.97 -8.00
N ALA A 99 13.64 6.37 -8.88
CA ALA A 99 13.22 6.05 -10.24
C ALA A 99 12.03 5.07 -10.25
N GLY A 100 11.19 5.10 -11.27
CA GLY A 100 10.06 4.17 -11.43
C GLY A 100 10.47 2.69 -11.43
N THR A 101 11.73 2.38 -11.81
CA THR A 101 12.30 1.04 -11.71
C THR A 101 12.38 0.56 -10.26
N TYR A 102 12.84 1.40 -9.36
CA TYR A 102 12.90 1.09 -7.93
C TYR A 102 11.52 0.81 -7.33
N MET A 103 10.52 1.61 -7.72
CA MET A 103 9.15 1.38 -7.28
C MET A 103 8.59 0.04 -7.74
N ARG A 104 8.92 -0.38 -8.96
CA ARG A 104 8.52 -1.69 -9.49
C ARG A 104 9.13 -2.84 -8.68
N GLU A 105 10.41 -2.74 -8.38
CA GLU A 105 11.11 -3.74 -7.54
C GLU A 105 10.50 -3.85 -6.14
N LEU A 106 10.13 -2.72 -5.52
CA LEU A 106 9.46 -2.74 -4.22
C LEU A 106 8.09 -3.44 -4.28
N ILE A 107 7.31 -3.19 -5.32
CA ILE A 107 6.02 -3.85 -5.54
C ILE A 107 6.22 -5.35 -5.77
N GLU A 108 7.19 -5.74 -6.60
CA GLU A 108 7.53 -7.14 -6.86
C GLU A 108 7.89 -7.88 -5.58
N ASN A 109 8.78 -7.31 -4.78
CA ASN A 109 9.16 -7.87 -3.50
C ASN A 109 7.97 -8.07 -2.56
N GLN A 110 7.01 -7.14 -2.57
CA GLN A 110 5.78 -7.30 -1.78
C GLN A 110 4.89 -8.43 -2.33
N ILE A 111 4.72 -8.50 -3.65
CA ILE A 111 3.93 -9.55 -4.29
C ILE A 111 4.50 -10.93 -3.95
N GLU A 112 5.82 -11.10 -4.06
CA GLU A 112 6.49 -12.36 -3.72
C GLU A 112 6.38 -12.69 -2.23
N LYS A 113 6.63 -11.73 -1.36
CA LYS A 113 6.61 -11.91 0.11
C LYS A 113 5.27 -12.42 0.63
N ILE A 114 4.17 -11.85 0.14
CA ILE A 114 2.82 -12.21 0.59
C ILE A 114 2.11 -13.18 -0.34
N LYS A 115 2.76 -13.61 -1.43
CA LYS A 115 2.19 -14.45 -2.49
C LYS A 115 0.88 -13.84 -3.03
N ALA A 116 0.92 -12.56 -3.32
CA ALA A 116 -0.25 -11.84 -3.79
C ALA A 116 -0.74 -12.41 -5.12
N ARG A 117 -2.06 -12.50 -5.26
CA ARG A 117 -2.71 -12.93 -6.50
C ARG A 117 -3.07 -11.77 -7.43
N GLY A 118 -3.06 -10.55 -6.92
CA GLY A 118 -3.40 -9.37 -7.70
C GLY A 118 -2.82 -8.07 -7.14
N LEU A 119 -2.75 -7.08 -8.02
CA LEU A 119 -2.19 -5.77 -7.78
C LEU A 119 -3.23 -4.67 -8.00
N LEU A 120 -3.40 -3.80 -7.03
CA LEU A 120 -4.22 -2.60 -7.11
C LEU A 120 -3.34 -1.38 -7.36
N LEU A 121 -3.63 -0.66 -8.42
CA LEU A 121 -2.97 0.59 -8.80
C LEU A 121 -4.00 1.71 -8.72
N TYR A 122 -3.82 2.64 -7.79
CA TYR A 122 -4.78 3.71 -7.56
C TYR A 122 -4.21 5.07 -7.94
N GLY A 123 -4.98 5.88 -8.59
CA GLY A 123 -4.61 7.26 -8.94
C GLY A 123 -5.75 8.23 -8.69
N TYR A 124 -5.40 9.47 -8.42
CA TYR A 124 -6.40 10.54 -8.30
C TYR A 124 -6.70 11.15 -9.65
N ILE A 125 -7.97 11.41 -9.91
CA ILE A 125 -8.42 12.14 -11.10
C ILE A 125 -7.76 13.53 -11.11
N GLY A 126 -7.11 13.85 -12.23
CA GLY A 126 -6.40 15.12 -12.40
C GLY A 126 -4.99 15.19 -11.82
N CYS A 127 -4.51 14.13 -11.17
CA CYS A 127 -3.13 14.06 -10.72
C CYS A 127 -2.23 13.49 -11.84
N SER A 128 -1.48 14.35 -12.51
CA SER A 128 -0.57 13.94 -13.59
C SER A 128 0.50 12.94 -13.13
N PHE A 129 0.98 13.07 -11.89
CA PHE A 129 1.97 12.18 -11.30
C PHE A 129 1.44 10.75 -11.17
N SER A 130 0.22 10.57 -10.66
CA SER A 130 -0.34 9.23 -10.46
C SER A 130 -0.96 8.61 -11.73
N SER A 131 -1.35 9.43 -12.70
CA SER A 131 -2.06 8.94 -13.88
C SER A 131 -1.15 8.21 -14.87
N VAL A 132 0.05 8.75 -15.11
CA VAL A 132 1.00 8.16 -16.06
C VAL A 132 1.66 6.91 -15.49
N ASP A 133 2.23 7.02 -14.30
CA ASP A 133 2.97 5.92 -13.67
C ASP A 133 2.09 4.70 -13.42
N LYS A 134 0.85 4.92 -13.00
CA LYS A 134 -0.14 3.87 -12.78
C LYS A 134 -0.33 2.98 -14.02
N GLU A 135 -0.47 3.58 -15.19
CA GLU A 135 -0.67 2.82 -16.43
C GLU A 135 0.62 2.15 -16.90
N LEU A 136 1.78 2.79 -16.72
CA LEU A 136 3.08 2.17 -17.00
C LEU A 136 3.31 0.95 -16.11
N PHE A 137 2.95 1.03 -14.84
CA PHE A 137 3.05 -0.11 -13.91
C PHE A 137 2.07 -1.20 -14.29
N ARG A 138 0.83 -0.87 -14.65
CA ARG A 138 -0.15 -1.84 -15.10
C ARG A 138 0.35 -2.66 -16.29
N GLU A 139 0.91 -1.98 -17.30
CA GLU A 139 1.46 -2.65 -18.48
C GLU A 139 2.68 -3.51 -18.13
N TYR A 140 3.57 -3.01 -17.28
CA TYR A 140 4.74 -3.77 -16.84
C TYR A 140 4.35 -5.07 -16.10
N PHE A 141 3.44 -4.99 -15.15
CA PHE A 141 3.00 -6.17 -14.40
C PHE A 141 2.16 -7.13 -15.25
N ARG A 142 1.39 -6.60 -16.21
CA ARG A 142 0.69 -7.41 -17.20
C ARG A 142 1.67 -8.27 -18.03
N GLN A 143 2.78 -7.71 -18.48
CA GLN A 143 3.82 -8.44 -19.22
C GLN A 143 4.49 -9.53 -18.37
N LYS A 144 4.50 -9.38 -17.05
CA LYS A 144 4.97 -10.39 -16.11
C LYS A 144 3.90 -11.42 -15.70
N GLY A 145 2.71 -11.34 -16.26
CA GLY A 145 1.62 -12.23 -15.93
C GLY A 145 0.97 -11.97 -14.55
N ILE A 146 1.22 -10.79 -13.97
CA ILE A 146 0.63 -10.40 -12.68
C ILE A 146 -0.67 -9.63 -12.95
N PRO A 147 -1.84 -10.19 -12.58
CA PRO A 147 -3.11 -9.50 -12.73
C PRO A 147 -3.10 -8.18 -11.99
N SER A 148 -3.50 -7.12 -12.67
CA SER A 148 -3.51 -5.79 -12.06
C SER A 148 -4.73 -4.99 -12.50
N ILE A 149 -5.29 -4.20 -11.58
CA ILE A 149 -6.38 -3.28 -11.84
C ILE A 149 -5.93 -1.84 -11.58
N SER A 150 -6.23 -0.96 -12.52
CA SER A 150 -6.03 0.48 -12.36
C SER A 150 -7.35 1.11 -11.93
N LEU A 151 -7.34 1.80 -10.81
CA LEU A 151 -8.48 2.49 -10.23
C LEU A 151 -8.24 4.00 -10.20
N GLU A 152 -9.30 4.74 -10.36
CA GLU A 152 -9.28 6.21 -10.24
C GLU A 152 -10.30 6.65 -9.20
N GLY A 153 -9.86 7.51 -8.31
CA GLY A 153 -10.68 8.08 -7.27
C GLY A 153 -10.55 9.59 -7.15
N SER A 154 -11.30 10.12 -6.22
CA SER A 154 -11.31 11.54 -5.91
C SER A 154 -10.57 11.82 -4.60
N TYR A 155 -10.33 13.11 -4.32
CA TYR A 155 -9.81 13.56 -3.03
C TYR A 155 -10.89 13.61 -1.92
N GLN A 156 -12.11 13.19 -2.23
CA GLN A 156 -13.19 13.16 -1.26
C GLN A 156 -13.00 12.01 -0.28
N VAL A 157 -13.17 12.31 0.98
CA VAL A 157 -13.21 11.29 2.04
C VAL A 157 -14.61 10.68 2.05
N GLY A 158 -14.72 9.39 1.75
CA GLY A 158 -16.03 8.74 1.73
C GLY A 158 -16.01 7.37 1.06
N PRO A 159 -17.18 6.81 0.79
CA PRO A 159 -17.28 5.57 0.07
C PRO A 159 -16.84 5.76 -1.40
N PRO A 160 -16.20 4.76 -2.02
CA PRO A 160 -15.87 4.82 -3.42
C PRO A 160 -17.13 4.85 -4.29
N THR A 161 -17.00 5.38 -5.50
CA THR A 161 -18.11 5.36 -6.44
C THR A 161 -18.56 3.94 -6.74
N GLY A 162 -19.83 3.74 -7.10
CA GLY A 162 -20.36 2.42 -7.46
C GLY A 162 -19.57 1.75 -8.60
N GLN A 163 -19.00 2.54 -9.50
CA GLN A 163 -18.13 2.05 -10.57
C GLN A 163 -16.83 1.44 -10.00
N VAL A 164 -16.19 2.10 -9.05
CA VAL A 164 -14.96 1.59 -8.40
C VAL A 164 -15.28 0.31 -7.62
N GLN A 165 -16.38 0.28 -6.86
CA GLN A 165 -16.83 -0.91 -6.14
C GLN A 165 -17.05 -2.11 -7.08
N THR A 166 -17.77 -1.90 -8.17
CA THR A 166 -18.05 -2.95 -9.17
C THR A 166 -16.77 -3.48 -9.79
N ARG A 167 -15.81 -2.61 -10.10
CA ARG A 167 -14.52 -3.01 -10.68
C ARG A 167 -13.66 -3.80 -9.69
N ILE A 168 -13.64 -3.41 -8.41
CA ILE A 168 -12.95 -4.17 -7.36
C ILE A 168 -13.53 -5.57 -7.24
N LYS A 169 -14.86 -5.67 -7.14
CA LYS A 169 -15.56 -6.95 -7.03
C LYS A 169 -15.24 -7.86 -8.22
N ALA A 170 -15.41 -7.37 -9.44
CA ALA A 170 -15.12 -8.14 -10.65
C ALA A 170 -13.65 -8.59 -10.73
N PHE A 171 -12.71 -7.75 -10.30
CA PHE A 171 -11.30 -8.10 -10.25
C PHE A 171 -11.02 -9.23 -9.26
N ILE A 172 -11.59 -9.17 -8.06
CA ILE A 172 -11.41 -10.21 -7.03
C ILE A 172 -12.08 -11.52 -7.47
N GLU A 173 -13.26 -11.47 -8.05
CA GLU A 173 -13.94 -12.64 -8.61
C GLU A 173 -13.12 -13.31 -9.73
N MET A 174 -12.43 -12.54 -10.57
CA MET A 174 -11.53 -13.07 -11.59
C MET A 174 -10.31 -13.79 -11.00
N LEU A 175 -9.88 -13.39 -9.81
CA LEU A 175 -8.75 -13.99 -9.11
C LEU A 175 -9.13 -15.22 -8.27
N ALA A 176 -10.39 -15.44 -7.99
CA ALA A 176 -10.86 -16.57 -7.18
C ALA A 176 -10.69 -17.91 -7.90
#